data_2798d7b60e79ae939352d4ddfd159dbc
#
_entry.id   2798d7b60e79ae939352d4ddfd159dbc
#
_cell.length_a   1.000
_cell.length_b   1.000
_cell.length_c   1.000
_cell.angle_alpha   90.00
_cell.angle_beta   90.00
_cell.angle_gamma   90.00
#
_symmetry.space_group_name_H-M   'P 1'
#
loop_
_entity.id
_entity.type
_entity.pdbx_description
1 polymer ?
#
loop_
_entity_poly.entity_id
_entity_poly.type
_entity_poly.pdbx_seq_one_letter_code
_entity_poly.pdbx_strand_id
1 'polypeptide(L)'
;VLVVLGDLHIALDEIGELPLASQAKLLRVLQSGEFIRVGSSKVLKTDVRVIAATNVNLFHAVSKGKFREDLYYRLNAVTIMMPALRERPADINLLFRKFASDFSAKYGFSKVALTEDASILLRKYRWPGNIRQLKNVAETISALESSRMAPGSDKCVIDVDVLSRYIPREEPNLLPATTPSCQDTPESAAEREA
;
A
#
# COMPACT_ATOMS: atom_id res chain seq x y z
N VAL A 1 -3.37 -8.37 -8.99
CA VAL A 1 -3.69 -7.85 -10.34
C VAL A 1 -2.44 -7.95 -11.20
N LEU A 2 -2.57 -8.46 -12.43
CA LEU A 2 -1.47 -8.56 -13.39
C LEU A 2 -1.41 -7.26 -14.19
N VAL A 3 -0.25 -6.59 -14.19
CA VAL A 3 0.01 -5.43 -15.03
C VAL A 3 1.18 -5.76 -15.96
N VAL A 4 0.97 -5.68 -17.27
CA VAL A 4 2.02 -5.85 -18.28
C VAL A 4 2.69 -4.49 -18.48
N LEU A 5 3.99 -4.41 -18.22
CA LEU A 5 4.81 -3.20 -18.36
C LEU A 5 5.65 -3.22 -19.64
N GLY A 6 5.07 -3.66 -20.77
CA GLY A 6 5.76 -3.84 -22.05
C GLY A 6 6.16 -5.31 -22.29
N ASP A 7 6.81 -5.57 -23.43
CA ASP A 7 7.02 -6.92 -23.96
C ASP A 7 7.90 -7.84 -23.12
N LEU A 8 8.70 -7.29 -22.18
CA LEU A 8 9.69 -8.03 -21.38
C LEU A 8 9.48 -7.93 -19.85
N HIS A 9 8.45 -7.23 -19.36
CA HIS A 9 8.24 -7.00 -17.94
C HIS A 9 6.81 -7.32 -17.51
N ILE A 10 6.66 -8.08 -16.45
CA ILE A 10 5.36 -8.40 -15.84
C ILE A 10 5.39 -7.94 -14.38
N ALA A 11 4.47 -7.07 -13.98
CA ALA A 11 4.25 -6.72 -12.60
C ALA A 11 3.07 -7.52 -12.03
N LEU A 12 3.30 -8.18 -10.90
CA LEU A 12 2.31 -8.92 -10.13
C LEU A 12 2.04 -8.17 -8.85
N ASP A 13 0.87 -7.57 -8.74
CA ASP A 13 0.46 -6.88 -7.53
C ASP A 13 -0.34 -7.82 -6.62
N GLU A 14 -0.20 -7.64 -5.30
CA GLU A 14 -0.86 -8.45 -4.26
C GLU A 14 -0.55 -9.96 -4.40
N ILE A 15 0.73 -10.29 -4.65
CA ILE A 15 1.14 -11.68 -4.88
C ILE A 15 0.81 -12.61 -3.69
N GLY A 16 0.75 -12.07 -2.47
CA GLY A 16 0.41 -12.81 -1.26
C GLY A 16 -1.02 -13.34 -1.21
N GLU A 17 -1.91 -12.79 -2.04
CA GLU A 17 -3.32 -13.17 -2.11
C GLU A 17 -3.61 -14.23 -3.19
N LEU A 18 -2.58 -14.70 -3.92
CA LEU A 18 -2.77 -15.71 -4.95
C LEU A 18 -3.17 -17.07 -4.35
N PRO A 19 -4.19 -17.76 -4.91
CA PRO A 19 -4.51 -19.14 -4.55
C PRO A 19 -3.32 -20.07 -4.80
N LEU A 20 -3.15 -21.11 -3.96
CA LEU A 20 -2.04 -22.09 -4.05
C LEU A 20 -1.92 -22.74 -5.44
N ALA A 21 -3.03 -23.01 -6.11
CA ALA A 21 -3.04 -23.55 -7.47
C ALA A 21 -2.43 -22.57 -8.50
N SER A 22 -2.65 -21.27 -8.33
CA SER A 22 -2.05 -20.22 -9.17
C SER A 22 -0.59 -20.01 -8.86
N GLN A 23 -0.19 -20.14 -7.59
CA GLN A 23 1.20 -20.06 -7.16
C GLN A 23 2.05 -21.17 -7.84
N ALA A 24 1.52 -22.40 -7.92
CA ALA A 24 2.21 -23.51 -8.62
C ALA A 24 2.41 -23.22 -10.12
N LYS A 25 1.43 -22.60 -10.78
CA LYS A 25 1.54 -22.21 -12.20
C LYS A 25 2.58 -21.09 -12.38
N LEU A 26 2.56 -20.09 -11.50
CA LEU A 26 3.54 -19.00 -11.51
C LEU A 26 4.97 -19.53 -11.30
N LEU A 27 5.17 -20.45 -10.38
CA LEU A 27 6.48 -21.07 -10.15
C LEU A 27 7.01 -21.72 -11.41
N ARG A 28 6.17 -22.44 -12.18
CA ARG A 28 6.58 -23.04 -13.45
C ARG A 28 7.02 -21.98 -14.46
N VAL A 29 6.31 -20.87 -14.56
CA VAL A 29 6.73 -19.74 -15.43
C VAL A 29 8.08 -19.18 -15.00
N LEU A 30 8.30 -18.98 -13.69
CA LEU A 30 9.55 -18.44 -13.16
C LEU A 30 10.75 -19.41 -13.31
N GLN A 31 10.51 -20.72 -13.33
CA GLN A 31 11.54 -21.74 -13.43
C GLN A 31 11.93 -22.08 -14.87
N SER A 32 10.92 -22.36 -15.72
CA SER A 32 11.14 -22.87 -17.07
C SER A 32 10.78 -21.87 -18.19
N GLY A 33 10.17 -20.73 -17.84
CA GLY A 33 9.61 -19.79 -18.80
C GLY A 33 8.38 -20.34 -19.54
N GLU A 34 7.79 -21.45 -19.08
CA GLU A 34 6.71 -22.14 -19.79
C GLU A 34 5.34 -21.81 -19.17
N PHE A 35 4.38 -21.56 -20.04
CA PHE A 35 2.98 -21.38 -19.62
C PHE A 35 2.02 -21.97 -20.66
N ILE A 36 0.78 -22.19 -20.22
CA ILE A 36 -0.31 -22.65 -21.07
C ILE A 36 -1.44 -21.64 -20.99
N ARG A 37 -1.94 -21.18 -22.13
CA ARG A 37 -3.11 -20.29 -22.19
C ARG A 37 -4.37 -21.00 -21.72
N VAL A 38 -5.26 -20.26 -21.08
CA VAL A 38 -6.59 -20.79 -20.72
C VAL A 38 -7.31 -21.28 -21.98
N GLY A 39 -7.86 -22.50 -21.92
CA GLY A 39 -8.55 -23.12 -23.05
C GLY A 39 -7.63 -23.73 -24.13
N SER A 40 -6.31 -23.81 -23.90
CA SER A 40 -5.35 -24.44 -24.82
C SER A 40 -4.56 -25.51 -24.09
N SER A 41 -4.06 -26.51 -24.86
CA SER A 41 -3.09 -27.50 -24.37
C SER A 41 -1.65 -27.19 -24.83
N LYS A 42 -1.48 -26.15 -25.66
CA LYS A 42 -0.17 -25.81 -26.23
C LYS A 42 0.71 -25.10 -25.21
N VAL A 43 1.90 -25.63 -24.97
CA VAL A 43 2.93 -24.98 -24.14
C VAL A 43 3.57 -23.85 -24.94
N LEU A 44 3.64 -22.68 -24.34
CA LEU A 44 4.32 -21.49 -24.86
C LEU A 44 5.49 -21.15 -23.95
N LYS A 45 6.55 -20.56 -24.52
CA LYS A 45 7.72 -20.06 -23.80
C LYS A 45 7.71 -18.55 -23.74
N THR A 46 8.18 -18.01 -22.63
CA THR A 46 8.36 -16.58 -22.43
C THR A 46 9.67 -16.34 -21.68
N ASP A 47 10.32 -15.23 -21.99
CA ASP A 47 11.46 -14.71 -21.26
C ASP A 47 11.07 -13.31 -20.75
N VAL A 48 10.60 -13.26 -19.51
CA VAL A 48 10.08 -12.04 -18.91
C VAL A 48 10.69 -11.77 -17.55
N ARG A 49 10.97 -10.51 -17.29
CA ARG A 49 11.33 -10.05 -15.95
C ARG A 49 10.07 -9.87 -15.12
N VAL A 50 10.02 -10.55 -13.98
CA VAL A 50 8.87 -10.46 -13.06
C VAL A 50 9.20 -9.53 -11.91
N ILE A 51 8.29 -8.60 -11.62
CA ILE A 51 8.30 -7.72 -10.46
C ILE A 51 7.07 -8.07 -9.63
N ALA A 52 7.26 -8.53 -8.41
CA ALA A 52 6.17 -8.89 -7.51
C ALA A 52 6.05 -7.84 -6.39
N ALA A 53 4.83 -7.43 -6.09
CA ALA A 53 4.52 -6.54 -4.98
C ALA A 53 3.52 -7.20 -4.02
N THR A 54 3.68 -6.94 -2.73
CA THR A 54 2.78 -7.43 -1.69
C THR A 54 2.84 -6.54 -0.45
N ASN A 55 1.73 -6.44 0.24
CA ASN A 55 1.61 -5.85 1.58
C ASN A 55 1.62 -6.92 2.68
N VAL A 56 1.64 -8.20 2.32
CA VAL A 56 1.64 -9.33 3.25
C VAL A 56 3.06 -9.79 3.52
N ASN A 57 3.36 -10.15 4.78
CA ASN A 57 4.60 -10.83 5.11
C ASN A 57 4.56 -12.27 4.56
N LEU A 58 5.25 -12.49 3.43
CA LEU A 58 5.25 -13.78 2.73
C LEU A 58 5.87 -14.90 3.57
N PHE A 59 6.89 -14.62 4.38
CA PHE A 59 7.49 -15.61 5.27
C PHE A 59 6.47 -16.15 6.28
N HIS A 60 5.66 -15.24 6.84
CA HIS A 60 4.56 -15.64 7.73
C HIS A 60 3.42 -16.36 6.98
N ALA A 61 3.17 -16.02 5.71
CA ALA A 61 2.21 -16.74 4.89
C ALA A 61 2.68 -18.16 4.57
N VAL A 62 3.98 -18.37 4.38
CA VAL A 62 4.59 -19.71 4.22
C VAL A 62 4.40 -20.55 5.48
N SER A 63 4.71 -20.01 6.68
CA SER A 63 4.54 -20.74 7.94
C SER A 63 3.08 -21.14 8.23
N LYS A 64 2.11 -20.41 7.68
CA LYS A 64 0.68 -20.72 7.76
C LYS A 64 0.16 -21.62 6.62
N GLY A 65 1.02 -22.09 5.72
CA GLY A 65 0.65 -22.89 4.56
C GLY A 65 -0.20 -22.16 3.50
N LYS A 66 -0.28 -20.81 3.57
CA LYS A 66 -1.00 -19.97 2.61
C LYS A 66 -0.17 -19.58 1.39
N PHE A 67 1.14 -19.68 1.50
CA PHE A 67 2.08 -19.38 0.42
C PHE A 67 3.10 -20.51 0.30
N ARG A 68 3.47 -20.88 -0.92
CA ARG A 68 4.43 -21.95 -1.19
C ARG A 68 5.84 -21.45 -0.88
N GLU A 69 6.60 -22.25 -0.18
CA GLU A 69 7.98 -21.98 0.19
C GLU A 69 8.90 -21.89 -1.03
N ASP A 70 8.73 -22.79 -2.01
CA ASP A 70 9.51 -22.82 -3.25
C ASP A 70 9.31 -21.54 -4.09
N LEU A 71 8.09 -21.04 -4.17
CA LEU A 71 7.78 -19.77 -4.83
C LEU A 71 8.36 -18.57 -4.07
N TYR A 72 8.29 -18.59 -2.74
CA TYR A 72 8.87 -17.54 -1.91
C TYR A 72 10.37 -17.36 -2.21
N TYR A 73 11.15 -18.44 -2.16
CA TYR A 73 12.59 -18.36 -2.45
C TYR A 73 12.89 -17.94 -3.89
N ARG A 74 12.05 -18.30 -4.84
CA ARG A 74 12.23 -17.87 -6.24
C ARG A 74 11.93 -16.39 -6.46
N LEU A 75 10.97 -15.81 -5.75
CA LEU A 75 10.63 -14.39 -5.82
C LEU A 75 11.60 -13.53 -4.99
N ASN A 76 12.12 -14.04 -3.89
CA ASN A 76 12.93 -13.29 -2.92
C ASN A 76 14.40 -13.14 -3.36
N ALA A 77 14.67 -13.03 -4.66
CA ALA A 77 16.03 -12.80 -5.18
C ALA A 77 16.54 -11.38 -4.86
N VAL A 78 15.69 -10.38 -5.04
CA VAL A 78 15.99 -8.98 -4.70
C VAL A 78 14.76 -8.38 -4.02
N THR A 79 14.90 -7.99 -2.75
CA THR A 79 13.82 -7.37 -1.98
C THR A 79 14.03 -5.87 -1.88
N ILE A 80 13.00 -5.11 -2.26
CA ILE A 80 12.95 -3.66 -2.13
C ILE A 80 11.85 -3.29 -1.15
N MET A 81 12.24 -2.71 -0.02
CA MET A 81 11.29 -2.21 0.98
C MET A 81 10.85 -0.80 0.62
N MET A 82 9.55 -0.63 0.40
CA MET A 82 8.96 0.68 0.11
C MET A 82 8.61 1.39 1.43
N PRO A 83 9.24 2.53 1.77
CA PRO A 83 8.95 3.24 3.01
C PRO A 83 7.54 3.82 2.99
N ALA A 84 6.88 3.81 4.14
CA ALA A 84 5.59 4.46 4.31
C ALA A 84 5.73 5.99 4.22
N LEU A 85 4.65 6.69 3.89
CA LEU A 85 4.66 8.15 3.72
C LEU A 85 5.10 8.89 4.99
N ARG A 86 4.73 8.38 6.18
CA ARG A 86 5.16 8.91 7.50
C ARG A 86 6.68 8.84 7.73
N GLU A 87 7.38 7.96 7.01
CA GLU A 87 8.85 7.79 7.09
C GLU A 87 9.60 8.75 6.16
N ARG A 88 8.87 9.46 5.29
CA ARG A 88 9.40 10.45 4.35
C ARG A 88 8.59 11.76 4.38
N PRO A 89 8.58 12.48 5.52
CA PRO A 89 7.76 13.67 5.71
C PRO A 89 8.11 14.82 4.75
N ALA A 90 9.33 14.85 4.21
CA ALA A 90 9.75 15.83 3.23
C ALA A 90 8.95 15.73 1.92
N ASP A 91 8.52 14.53 1.54
CA ASP A 91 7.79 14.28 0.29
C ASP A 91 6.31 14.69 0.39
N ILE A 92 5.74 14.76 1.60
CA ILE A 92 4.30 14.97 1.80
C ILE A 92 3.82 16.25 1.13
N ASN A 93 4.47 17.38 1.40
CA ASN A 93 4.06 18.66 0.82
C ASN A 93 4.26 18.71 -0.70
N LEU A 94 5.32 18.07 -1.20
CA LEU A 94 5.58 17.98 -2.63
C LEU A 94 4.50 17.17 -3.35
N LEU A 95 4.17 16.01 -2.80
CA LEU A 95 3.13 15.13 -3.34
C LEU A 95 1.75 15.77 -3.28
N PHE A 96 1.41 16.43 -2.16
CA PHE A 96 0.14 17.17 -2.05
C PHE A 96 0.02 18.23 -3.14
N ARG A 97 1.03 19.07 -3.30
CA ARG A 97 1.03 20.13 -4.35
C ARG A 97 0.92 19.54 -5.74
N LYS A 98 1.61 18.42 -6.00
CA LYS A 98 1.54 17.72 -7.28
C LYS A 98 0.11 17.22 -7.53
N PHE A 99 -0.50 16.49 -6.61
CA PHE A 99 -1.85 15.95 -6.78
C PHE A 99 -2.89 17.06 -6.93
N ALA A 100 -2.82 18.11 -6.13
CA ALA A 100 -3.70 19.27 -6.25
C ALA A 100 -3.54 19.98 -7.60
N SER A 101 -2.31 20.16 -8.08
CA SER A 101 -2.03 20.78 -9.38
C SER A 101 -2.51 19.91 -10.54
N ASP A 102 -2.24 18.60 -10.52
CA ASP A 102 -2.65 17.67 -11.57
C ASP A 102 -4.20 17.62 -11.66
N PHE A 103 -4.87 17.63 -10.50
CA PHE A 103 -6.32 17.63 -10.44
C PHE A 103 -6.92 18.95 -10.95
N SER A 104 -6.37 20.09 -10.52
CA SER A 104 -6.80 21.42 -10.96
C SER A 104 -6.63 21.59 -12.48
N ALA A 105 -5.49 21.14 -13.03
CA ALA A 105 -5.24 21.19 -14.46
C ALA A 105 -6.21 20.31 -15.26
N LYS A 106 -6.55 19.12 -14.73
CA LYS A 106 -7.44 18.16 -15.40
C LYS A 106 -8.91 18.63 -15.45
N TYR A 107 -9.37 19.29 -14.41
CA TYR A 107 -10.78 19.64 -14.23
C TYR A 107 -11.08 21.14 -14.28
N GLY A 108 -10.07 21.98 -14.52
CA GLY A 108 -10.26 23.44 -14.63
C GLY A 108 -10.49 24.15 -13.31
N PHE A 109 -10.03 23.58 -12.19
CA PHE A 109 -10.15 24.20 -10.87
C PHE A 109 -9.03 25.20 -10.59
N SER A 110 -9.25 26.11 -9.64
CA SER A 110 -8.24 27.06 -9.16
C SER A 110 -7.05 26.32 -8.51
N LYS A 111 -5.86 26.90 -8.61
CA LYS A 111 -4.67 26.33 -7.97
C LYS A 111 -4.76 26.44 -6.46
N VAL A 112 -4.49 25.32 -5.77
CA VAL A 112 -4.47 25.25 -4.31
C VAL A 112 -3.06 25.60 -3.79
N ALA A 113 -3.00 26.45 -2.76
CA ALA A 113 -1.81 26.73 -2.01
C ALA A 113 -2.06 26.51 -0.52
N LEU A 114 -1.07 25.97 0.19
CA LEU A 114 -1.12 25.78 1.63
C LEU A 114 -0.44 26.94 2.34
N THR A 115 -0.99 27.32 3.50
CA THR A 115 -0.25 28.14 4.47
C THR A 115 0.90 27.35 5.07
N GLU A 116 1.87 28.03 5.71
CA GLU A 116 3.00 27.32 6.36
C GLU A 116 2.48 26.40 7.50
N ASP A 117 1.55 26.88 8.30
CA ASP A 117 0.96 26.08 9.39
C ASP A 117 0.21 24.86 8.86
N ALA A 118 -0.55 24.98 7.78
CA ALA A 118 -1.20 23.86 7.10
C ALA A 118 -0.16 22.85 6.56
N SER A 119 0.94 23.34 6.02
CA SER A 119 2.06 22.50 5.55
C SER A 119 2.73 21.73 6.70
N ILE A 120 2.84 22.34 7.88
CA ILE A 120 3.35 21.68 9.10
C ILE A 120 2.38 20.59 9.57
N LEU A 121 1.08 20.88 9.58
CA LEU A 121 0.05 19.91 9.96
C LEU A 121 0.07 18.68 9.05
N LEU A 122 0.15 18.88 7.73
CA LEU A 122 0.27 17.78 6.76
C LEU A 122 1.47 16.88 7.04
N ARG A 123 2.63 17.44 7.37
CA ARG A 123 3.85 16.67 7.68
C ARG A 123 3.75 15.90 8.98
N LYS A 124 3.01 16.41 9.97
CA LYS A 124 2.85 15.77 11.29
C LYS A 124 1.82 14.63 11.28
N TYR A 125 0.90 14.64 10.34
CA TYR A 125 -0.14 13.60 10.28
C TYR A 125 0.45 12.25 9.83
N ARG A 126 -0.01 11.15 10.42
CA ARG A 126 0.58 9.79 10.23
C ARG A 126 0.28 9.13 8.88
N TRP A 127 -0.75 9.59 8.19
CA TRP A 127 -1.17 9.07 6.89
C TRP A 127 -1.35 7.53 6.88
N PRO A 128 -2.29 6.96 7.65
CA PRO A 128 -2.50 5.51 7.71
C PRO A 128 -2.85 4.92 6.32
N GLY A 129 -3.57 5.65 5.48
CA GLY A 129 -3.86 5.29 4.09
C GLY A 129 -2.76 5.70 3.10
N ASN A 130 -1.58 6.12 3.60
CA ASN A 130 -0.40 6.42 2.82
C ASN A 130 -0.65 7.44 1.68
N ILE A 131 -0.02 7.25 0.52
CA ILE A 131 -0.14 8.15 -0.64
C ILE A 131 -1.57 8.20 -1.18
N ARG A 132 -2.31 7.08 -1.13
CA ARG A 132 -3.70 7.05 -1.61
C ARG A 132 -4.60 7.99 -0.79
N GLN A 133 -4.44 8.03 0.52
CA GLN A 133 -5.17 8.94 1.39
C GLN A 133 -4.76 10.41 1.13
N LEU A 134 -3.46 10.69 1.02
CA LEU A 134 -2.96 12.03 0.71
C LEU A 134 -3.52 12.55 -0.61
N LYS A 135 -3.53 11.70 -1.64
CA LYS A 135 -4.10 12.03 -2.96
C LYS A 135 -5.59 12.36 -2.85
N ASN A 136 -6.37 11.51 -2.18
CA ASN A 136 -7.81 11.75 -2.01
C ASN A 136 -8.08 13.08 -1.29
N VAL A 137 -7.32 13.38 -0.23
CA VAL A 137 -7.45 14.66 0.50
C VAL A 137 -7.12 15.83 -0.40
N ALA A 138 -6.03 15.77 -1.18
CA ALA A 138 -5.64 16.83 -2.10
C ALA A 138 -6.70 17.08 -3.18
N GLU A 139 -7.23 16.03 -3.79
CA GLU A 139 -8.28 16.11 -4.81
C GLU A 139 -9.60 16.66 -4.23
N THR A 140 -10.00 16.20 -3.05
CA THR A 140 -11.21 16.65 -2.37
C THR A 140 -11.13 18.14 -2.02
N ILE A 141 -10.01 18.59 -1.46
CA ILE A 141 -9.77 20.01 -1.16
C ILE A 141 -9.81 20.84 -2.45
N SER A 142 -9.14 20.38 -3.50
CA SER A 142 -9.12 21.08 -4.78
C SER A 142 -10.51 21.23 -5.38
N ALA A 143 -11.36 20.21 -5.29
CA ALA A 143 -12.72 20.26 -5.81
C ALA A 143 -13.63 21.19 -4.97
N LEU A 144 -13.66 21.00 -3.64
CA LEU A 144 -14.63 21.65 -2.78
C LEU A 144 -14.26 23.11 -2.46
N GLU A 145 -13.00 23.38 -2.19
CA GLU A 145 -12.60 24.74 -1.84
C GLU A 145 -12.49 25.65 -3.07
N SER A 146 -12.10 25.11 -4.23
CA SER A 146 -12.15 25.90 -5.48
C SER A 146 -13.56 26.27 -5.89
N SER A 147 -14.57 25.42 -5.64
CA SER A 147 -15.96 25.71 -5.95
C SER A 147 -16.60 26.76 -5.02
N ARG A 148 -16.01 27.01 -3.85
CA ARG A 148 -16.46 28.02 -2.88
C ARG A 148 -15.89 29.41 -3.15
N MET A 149 -14.92 29.50 -4.05
CA MET A 149 -14.27 30.79 -4.37
C MET A 149 -15.12 31.64 -5.29
N ALA A 150 -14.93 32.95 -5.20
CA ALA A 150 -15.55 33.89 -6.13
C ALA A 150 -15.04 33.65 -7.56
N PRO A 151 -15.88 33.81 -8.59
CA PRO A 151 -15.46 33.71 -9.99
C PRO A 151 -14.30 34.66 -10.28
N GLY A 152 -13.19 34.13 -10.81
CA GLY A 152 -12.00 34.91 -11.17
C GLY A 152 -10.84 34.85 -10.17
N SER A 153 -10.94 34.08 -9.08
CA SER A 153 -9.81 33.84 -8.18
C SER A 153 -8.88 32.75 -8.73
N ASP A 154 -7.66 33.11 -9.07
CA ASP A 154 -6.66 32.16 -9.61
C ASP A 154 -6.08 31.20 -8.57
N LYS A 155 -6.21 31.50 -7.28
CA LYS A 155 -5.53 30.76 -6.21
C LYS A 155 -6.39 30.60 -4.97
N CYS A 156 -6.56 29.37 -4.54
CA CYS A 156 -7.23 28.98 -3.29
C CYS A 156 -6.18 28.76 -2.20
N VAL A 157 -6.25 29.52 -1.10
CA VAL A 157 -5.32 29.39 0.02
C VAL A 157 -6.01 28.56 1.12
N ILE A 158 -5.35 27.45 1.49
CA ILE A 158 -5.83 26.51 2.50
C ILE A 158 -5.05 26.73 3.79
N ASP A 159 -5.76 27.10 4.83
CA ASP A 159 -5.24 27.22 6.19
C ASP A 159 -5.44 25.92 7.01
N VAL A 160 -5.03 25.95 8.27
CA VAL A 160 -5.12 24.81 9.20
C VAL A 160 -6.57 24.41 9.46
N ASP A 161 -7.46 25.40 9.58
CA ASP A 161 -8.86 25.16 9.93
C ASP A 161 -9.60 24.48 8.78
N VAL A 162 -9.37 24.92 7.57
CA VAL A 162 -9.89 24.27 6.35
C VAL A 162 -9.30 22.88 6.21
N LEU A 163 -7.97 22.73 6.30
CA LEU A 163 -7.30 21.45 6.16
C LEU A 163 -7.78 20.41 7.18
N SER A 164 -8.01 20.81 8.43
CA SER A 164 -8.46 19.94 9.52
C SER A 164 -9.85 19.32 9.29
N ARG A 165 -10.66 19.89 8.40
CA ARG A 165 -11.98 19.34 8.01
C ARG A 165 -11.85 18.13 7.08
N TYR A 166 -10.77 18.05 6.35
CA TYR A 166 -10.53 17.01 5.32
C TYR A 166 -9.57 15.92 5.76
N ILE A 167 -8.74 16.18 6.77
CA ILE A 167 -7.91 15.16 7.38
C ILE A 167 -8.76 14.38 8.38
N PRO A 168 -8.93 13.05 8.22
CA PRO A 168 -9.64 12.24 9.19
C PRO A 168 -9.02 12.41 10.57
N ARG A 169 -9.83 12.63 11.60
CA ARG A 169 -9.33 12.63 12.97
C ARG A 169 -8.73 11.26 13.26
N GLU A 170 -7.52 11.24 13.80
CA GLU A 170 -6.95 9.99 14.32
C GLU A 170 -7.84 9.56 15.51
N GLU A 171 -8.73 8.61 15.28
CA GLU A 171 -9.34 7.90 16.40
C GLU A 171 -8.20 7.19 17.14
N PRO A 172 -8.10 7.36 18.47
CA PRO A 172 -7.13 6.60 19.24
C PRO A 172 -7.40 5.13 18.96
N ASN A 173 -6.40 4.45 18.42
CA ASN A 173 -6.44 3.09 17.93
C ASN A 173 -6.92 2.16 19.06
N LEU A 174 -8.21 1.88 19.12
CA LEU A 174 -8.79 0.80 19.92
C LEU A 174 -8.47 -0.54 19.26
N LEU A 175 -7.18 -0.82 19.09
CA LEU A 175 -6.77 -2.21 19.00
C LEU A 175 -7.01 -2.80 20.40
N PRO A 176 -7.81 -3.86 20.51
CA PRO A 176 -7.95 -4.56 21.79
C PRO A 176 -6.55 -4.96 22.22
N ALA A 177 -6.14 -4.49 23.38
CA ALA A 177 -4.93 -4.94 24.02
C ALA A 177 -5.04 -6.48 24.15
N THR A 178 -4.31 -7.19 23.33
CA THR A 178 -4.03 -8.60 23.57
C THR A 178 -3.19 -8.64 24.84
N THR A 179 -3.85 -8.77 25.98
CA THR A 179 -3.23 -9.16 27.23
C THR A 179 -2.50 -10.48 26.98
N PRO A 180 -1.18 -10.55 27.19
CA PRO A 180 -0.52 -11.82 27.27
C PRO A 180 -0.96 -12.45 28.61
N SER A 181 -1.83 -13.44 28.57
CA SER A 181 -2.08 -14.33 29.71
C SER A 181 -0.86 -15.24 29.86
N CYS A 182 0.15 -14.77 30.55
CA CYS A 182 1.14 -15.61 31.21
C CYS A 182 0.51 -16.15 32.48
N GLN A 183 -0.01 -17.37 32.45
CA GLN A 183 -0.20 -18.22 33.61
C GLN A 183 0.00 -19.67 33.18
N ASP A 184 1.25 -20.03 33.01
CA ASP A 184 1.67 -21.42 33.20
C ASP A 184 2.63 -21.42 34.38
N THR A 185 2.06 -21.64 35.56
CA THR A 185 2.77 -22.15 36.74
C THR A 185 2.93 -23.64 36.57
N PRO A 186 4.15 -24.17 36.66
CA PRO A 186 4.35 -25.63 36.75
C PRO A 186 4.01 -26.07 38.16
N GLU A 187 2.89 -26.73 38.33
CA GLU A 187 2.54 -27.40 39.55
C GLU A 187 3.21 -28.78 39.59
N SER A 188 3.99 -28.91 40.65
CA SER A 188 4.79 -30.03 41.11
C SER A 188 4.20 -31.42 40.87
N ALA A 189 4.98 -32.23 40.14
CA ALA A 189 4.90 -33.67 40.21
C ALA A 189 5.84 -34.15 41.35
N ALA A 190 5.29 -34.29 42.52
CA ALA A 190 5.86 -35.11 43.59
C ALA A 190 4.71 -35.66 44.44
N GLU A 191 4.84 -36.93 44.78
CA GLU A 191 3.99 -37.73 45.66
C GLU A 191 2.79 -38.44 45.03
N ARG A 192 3.03 -39.72 44.66
CA ARG A 192 2.38 -40.88 45.26
C ARG A 192 2.97 -42.17 44.75
N GLU A 193 4.00 -42.63 45.45
CA GLU A 193 4.17 -44.06 45.68
C GLU A 193 3.17 -44.50 46.79
N ALA A 194 2.39 -45.50 46.52
CA ALA A 194 1.88 -46.57 47.39
C ALA A 194 1.06 -47.54 46.54
#